data_7d2ae02e6a9c3e7c274c3d599a5a2425
#
_entry.id   7d2ae02e6a9c3e7c274c3d599a5a2425
#
_cell.length_a   1.000
_cell.length_b   1.000
_cell.length_c   1.000
_cell.angle_alpha   90.00
_cell.angle_beta   90.00
_cell.angle_gamma   90.00
#
_symmetry.space_group_name_H-M   'P 1'
#
loop_
_entity.id
_entity.type
_entity.pdbx_description
1 polymer ?
#
loop_
_entity_poly.entity_id
_entity_poly.type
_entity_poly.pdbx_seq_one_letter_code
_entity_poly.pdbx_strand_id
1 'polypeptide(L)'
;MKKIKIKDKNMTKFIIVRHGQSKSNEGGYLAGVTDVPLSSLGEKQANAVCQYIINKYKIDAIYSSPLERACNTVKGVADALDLPIIKEDNLIELDFGELEGLTLEQIKNNFDNDYGKWANDPGVYVPKGGEAMSHLQARVVEKLKEIAKKEGEKTVLVGSHSSVIRALQCYIQGLPLEKMKNTPWVVNASLAEINFDGENFYIFKYGYDGHLVNLF
;
A
#
# COMPACT_ATOMS: atom_id res chain seq x y z
N MET A 1 -15.33 -1.73 -24.50
CA MET A 1 -14.70 -0.82 -23.51
C MET A 1 -14.68 0.58 -24.11
N LYS A 2 -15.46 1.53 -23.58
CA LYS A 2 -15.38 2.94 -23.98
C LYS A 2 -14.02 3.49 -23.53
N LYS A 3 -13.17 3.89 -24.50
CA LYS A 3 -12.02 4.74 -24.20
C LYS A 3 -12.57 6.07 -23.66
N ILE A 4 -12.53 6.25 -22.36
CA ILE A 4 -12.76 7.55 -21.75
C ILE A 4 -11.61 8.43 -22.26
N LYS A 5 -11.93 9.40 -23.14
CA LYS A 5 -11.03 10.52 -23.41
C LYS A 5 -10.97 11.32 -22.11
N ILE A 6 -10.03 11.00 -21.25
CA ILE A 6 -9.68 11.84 -20.11
C ILE A 6 -9.13 13.11 -20.75
N LYS A 7 -9.93 14.19 -20.76
CA LYS A 7 -9.45 15.53 -21.09
C LYS A 7 -8.29 15.81 -20.15
N ASP A 8 -7.28 16.53 -20.62
CA ASP A 8 -6.17 17.07 -19.83
C ASP A 8 -6.71 17.93 -18.66
N LYS A 9 -7.25 17.27 -17.65
CA LYS A 9 -7.59 17.87 -16.37
C LYS A 9 -6.32 17.80 -15.53
N ASN A 10 -6.05 18.86 -14.85
CA ASN A 10 -5.05 18.97 -13.79
C ASN A 10 -5.21 17.78 -12.83
N MET A 11 -4.31 16.80 -12.88
CA MET A 11 -4.41 15.58 -12.08
C MET A 11 -3.20 15.42 -11.19
N THR A 12 -3.44 15.06 -9.93
CA THR A 12 -2.38 14.53 -9.08
C THR A 12 -2.16 13.07 -9.44
N LYS A 13 -0.92 12.70 -9.72
CA LYS A 13 -0.52 11.31 -9.95
C LYS A 13 0.09 10.72 -8.69
N PHE A 14 -0.44 9.60 -8.23
CA PHE A 14 0.11 8.81 -7.13
C PHE A 14 0.80 7.55 -7.66
N ILE A 15 2.04 7.34 -7.24
CA ILE A 15 2.77 6.09 -7.37
C ILE A 15 2.83 5.48 -5.98
N ILE A 16 1.94 4.51 -5.71
CA ILE A 16 1.82 3.89 -4.40
C ILE A 16 2.58 2.57 -4.40
N VAL A 17 3.54 2.43 -3.50
CA VAL A 17 4.41 1.25 -3.40
C VAL A 17 4.10 0.49 -2.11
N ARG A 18 3.81 -0.81 -2.21
CA ARG A 18 3.85 -1.69 -1.04
C ARG A 18 5.30 -1.83 -0.59
N HIS A 19 5.55 -1.79 0.72
CA HIS A 19 6.88 -2.02 1.27
C HIS A 19 7.51 -3.34 0.75
N GLY A 20 8.83 -3.38 0.64
CA GLY A 20 9.61 -4.59 0.39
C GLY A 20 9.33 -5.67 1.45
N GLN A 21 9.78 -6.90 1.22
CA GLN A 21 9.61 -7.96 2.20
C GLN A 21 10.14 -7.53 3.56
N SER A 22 9.31 -7.59 4.60
CA SER A 22 9.71 -7.33 5.98
C SER A 22 10.15 -8.62 6.68
N LYS A 23 10.75 -8.49 7.85
CA LYS A 23 11.06 -9.63 8.72
C LYS A 23 9.79 -10.40 9.13
N SER A 24 8.65 -9.72 9.25
CA SER A 24 7.38 -10.41 9.49
C SER A 24 6.92 -11.23 8.28
N ASN A 25 7.07 -10.71 7.06
CA ASN A 25 6.75 -11.47 5.85
C ASN A 25 7.67 -12.69 5.69
N GLU A 26 8.96 -12.54 6.00
CA GLU A 26 9.95 -13.63 5.97
C GLU A 26 9.62 -14.70 7.02
N GLY A 27 9.24 -14.28 8.23
CA GLY A 27 8.86 -15.16 9.34
C GLY A 27 7.43 -15.67 9.31
N GLY A 28 6.59 -15.21 8.37
CA GLY A 28 5.21 -15.68 8.19
C GLY A 28 4.26 -15.25 9.32
N TYR A 29 4.52 -14.14 10.02
CA TYR A 29 3.63 -13.60 11.05
C TYR A 29 3.04 -12.23 10.67
N LEU A 30 1.90 -11.88 11.26
CA LEU A 30 1.24 -10.61 11.00
C LEU A 30 1.96 -9.46 11.69
N ALA A 31 2.16 -8.38 10.97
CA ALA A 31 2.62 -7.11 11.50
C ALA A 31 1.89 -5.98 10.76
N GLY A 32 0.85 -5.46 11.36
CA GLY A 32 0.11 -4.29 10.87
C GLY A 32 0.77 -3.01 11.36
N VAL A 33 0.43 -2.59 12.57
CA VAL A 33 0.99 -1.40 13.22
C VAL A 33 2.31 -1.66 13.91
N THR A 34 2.64 -2.91 14.20
CA THR A 34 3.95 -3.29 14.73
C THR A 34 5.04 -2.93 13.74
N ASP A 35 6.02 -2.15 14.21
CA ASP A 35 7.14 -1.73 13.37
C ASP A 35 8.20 -2.84 13.30
N VAL A 36 8.49 -3.28 12.08
CA VAL A 36 9.48 -4.31 11.77
C VAL A 36 10.29 -3.89 10.55
N PRO A 37 11.61 -4.16 10.53
CA PRO A 37 12.48 -3.77 9.42
C PRO A 37 12.25 -4.63 8.17
N LEU A 38 12.84 -4.20 7.06
CA LEU A 38 12.97 -5.00 5.85
C LEU A 38 13.84 -6.24 6.11
N SER A 39 13.57 -7.32 5.38
CA SER A 39 14.48 -8.46 5.26
C SER A 39 15.58 -8.13 4.24
N SER A 40 16.62 -8.96 4.16
CA SER A 40 17.67 -8.82 3.13
C SER A 40 17.11 -8.89 1.70
N LEU A 41 16.04 -9.68 1.47
CA LEU A 41 15.32 -9.66 0.19
C LEU A 41 14.54 -8.35 0.02
N GLY A 42 13.90 -7.86 1.08
CA GLY A 42 13.17 -6.60 1.06
C GLY A 42 14.04 -5.40 0.70
N GLU A 43 15.29 -5.36 1.16
CA GLU A 43 16.26 -4.33 0.80
C GLU A 43 16.61 -4.38 -0.71
N LYS A 44 16.82 -5.58 -1.25
CA LYS A 44 17.02 -5.78 -2.70
C LYS A 44 15.80 -5.34 -3.51
N GLN A 45 14.59 -5.67 -3.04
CA GLN A 45 13.34 -5.24 -3.65
C GLN A 45 13.17 -3.71 -3.61
N ALA A 46 13.50 -3.07 -2.47
CA ALA A 46 13.50 -1.61 -2.32
C ALA A 46 14.46 -0.94 -3.33
N ASN A 47 15.66 -1.49 -3.50
CA ASN A 47 16.60 -0.99 -4.51
C ASN A 47 16.06 -1.15 -5.93
N ALA A 48 15.45 -2.29 -6.27
CA ALA A 48 14.91 -2.54 -7.61
C ALA A 48 13.73 -1.59 -7.93
N VAL A 49 12.78 -1.40 -7.00
CA VAL A 49 11.67 -0.47 -7.20
C VAL A 49 12.14 0.98 -7.27
N CYS A 50 13.16 1.34 -6.47
CA CYS A 50 13.78 2.67 -6.53
C CYS A 50 14.35 2.96 -7.92
N GLN A 51 15.17 2.07 -8.48
CA GLN A 51 15.73 2.22 -9.82
C GLN A 51 14.64 2.32 -10.89
N TYR A 52 13.59 1.50 -10.79
CA TYR A 52 12.46 1.59 -11.70
C TYR A 52 11.75 2.94 -11.63
N ILE A 53 11.47 3.44 -10.42
CA ILE A 53 10.75 4.70 -10.22
C ILE A 53 11.55 5.87 -10.77
N ILE A 54 12.83 5.99 -10.42
CA ILE A 54 13.70 7.10 -10.87
C ILE A 54 13.79 7.14 -12.41
N ASN A 55 13.88 5.96 -13.05
CA ASN A 55 13.98 5.89 -14.51
C ASN A 55 12.63 6.12 -15.22
N LYS A 56 11.50 5.91 -14.55
CA LYS A 56 10.17 5.91 -15.17
C LYS A 56 9.35 7.15 -14.88
N TYR A 57 9.52 7.75 -13.71
CA TYR A 57 8.69 8.84 -13.24
C TYR A 57 9.51 10.04 -12.79
N LYS A 58 8.98 11.24 -13.03
CA LYS A 58 9.45 12.45 -12.38
C LYS A 58 8.67 12.58 -11.08
N ILE A 59 9.30 12.31 -9.94
CA ILE A 59 8.69 12.44 -8.62
C ILE A 59 8.90 13.86 -8.10
N ASP A 60 7.83 14.49 -7.62
CA ASP A 60 7.83 15.86 -7.13
C ASP A 60 7.65 15.95 -5.60
N ALA A 61 7.11 14.91 -4.97
CA ALA A 61 6.96 14.80 -3.50
C ALA A 61 6.92 13.33 -3.07
N ILE A 62 7.34 13.06 -1.82
CA ILE A 62 7.37 11.71 -1.26
C ILE A 62 6.65 11.71 0.08
N TYR A 63 5.63 10.88 0.20
CA TYR A 63 4.92 10.58 1.43
C TYR A 63 5.11 9.11 1.80
N SER A 64 5.04 8.77 3.07
CA SER A 64 5.15 7.38 3.52
C SER A 64 4.38 7.15 4.82
N SER A 65 3.85 5.94 4.99
CA SER A 65 3.62 5.41 6.32
C SER A 65 4.87 5.62 7.18
N PRO A 66 4.74 5.97 8.47
CA PRO A 66 5.91 6.17 9.35
C PRO A 66 6.67 4.88 9.65
N LEU A 67 6.07 3.70 9.39
CA LEU A 67 6.68 2.42 9.67
C LEU A 67 7.96 2.22 8.84
N GLU A 68 9.00 1.73 9.52
CA GLU A 68 10.36 1.62 8.98
C GLU A 68 10.39 0.91 7.62
N ARG A 69 9.68 -0.21 7.48
CA ARG A 69 9.62 -0.99 6.23
C ARG A 69 9.11 -0.18 5.04
N ALA A 70 8.13 0.72 5.26
CA ALA A 70 7.58 1.56 4.20
C ALA A 70 8.53 2.72 3.86
N CYS A 71 9.05 3.42 4.88
CA CYS A 71 10.02 4.49 4.72
C CYS A 71 11.28 3.99 3.99
N ASN A 72 11.86 2.85 4.42
CA ASN A 72 13.07 2.31 3.84
C ASN A 72 12.86 1.83 2.40
N THR A 73 11.65 1.44 2.02
CA THR A 73 11.34 1.06 0.63
C THR A 73 11.42 2.25 -0.33
N VAL A 74 11.02 3.44 0.10
CA VAL A 74 11.05 4.65 -0.77
C VAL A 74 12.28 5.53 -0.53
N LYS A 75 13.09 5.20 0.48
CA LYS A 75 14.25 6.00 0.89
C LYS A 75 15.25 6.21 -0.25
N GLY A 76 15.53 5.18 -1.05
CA GLY A 76 16.46 5.31 -2.17
C GLY A 76 16.01 6.33 -3.22
N VAL A 77 14.70 6.51 -3.43
CA VAL A 77 14.16 7.58 -4.30
C VAL A 77 14.34 8.94 -3.65
N ALA A 78 14.08 9.04 -2.34
CA ALA A 78 14.26 10.28 -1.59
C ALA A 78 15.71 10.77 -1.62
N ASP A 79 16.66 9.86 -1.35
CA ASP A 79 18.09 10.15 -1.38
C ASP A 79 18.57 10.57 -2.78
N ALA A 80 18.10 9.89 -3.83
CA ALA A 80 18.54 10.17 -5.21
C ALA A 80 17.98 11.50 -5.76
N LEU A 81 16.81 11.94 -5.27
CA LEU A 81 16.15 13.16 -5.75
C LEU A 81 16.30 14.34 -4.78
N ASP A 82 16.98 14.16 -3.65
CA ASP A 82 17.10 15.13 -2.56
C ASP A 82 15.74 15.65 -2.08
N LEU A 83 14.77 14.73 -1.94
CA LEU A 83 13.43 15.03 -1.48
C LEU A 83 13.19 14.49 -0.07
N PRO A 84 12.52 15.23 0.82
CA PRO A 84 12.16 14.73 2.14
C PRO A 84 11.05 13.67 2.04
N ILE A 85 11.08 12.67 2.94
CA ILE A 85 9.96 11.77 3.16
C ILE A 85 9.03 12.38 4.20
N ILE A 86 7.82 12.72 3.79
CA ILE A 86 6.76 13.23 4.67
C ILE A 86 6.02 12.03 5.25
N LYS A 87 6.14 11.82 6.56
CA LYS A 87 5.49 10.71 7.26
C LYS A 87 4.02 11.04 7.56
N GLU A 88 3.13 10.09 7.29
CA GLU A 88 1.68 10.24 7.45
C GLU A 88 1.07 8.99 8.11
N ASP A 89 0.54 9.14 9.31
CA ASP A 89 -0.03 8.03 10.10
C ASP A 89 -1.24 7.39 9.40
N ASN A 90 -2.01 8.18 8.64
CA ASN A 90 -3.13 7.66 7.88
C ASN A 90 -2.75 6.72 6.71
N LEU A 91 -1.44 6.54 6.44
CA LEU A 91 -0.92 5.59 5.44
C LEU A 91 -0.40 4.29 6.08
N ILE A 92 -0.52 4.11 7.41
CA ILE A 92 -0.14 2.89 8.14
C ILE A 92 -1.00 1.70 7.70
N GLU A 93 -0.46 0.48 7.84
CA GLU A 93 -1.16 -0.78 7.59
C GLU A 93 -2.37 -0.95 8.53
N LEU A 94 -3.23 -1.90 8.23
CA LEU A 94 -4.33 -2.31 9.10
C LEU A 94 -3.79 -2.74 10.46
N ASP A 95 -4.42 -2.27 11.53
CA ASP A 95 -4.16 -2.78 12.88
C ASP A 95 -4.83 -4.15 13.02
N PHE A 96 -4.00 -5.19 13.21
CA PHE A 96 -4.49 -6.56 13.40
C PHE A 96 -4.81 -6.89 14.87
N GLY A 97 -4.72 -5.92 15.81
CA GLY A 97 -5.07 -6.10 17.20
C GLY A 97 -4.40 -7.32 17.81
N GLU A 98 -5.19 -8.21 18.43
CA GLU A 98 -4.66 -9.42 19.09
C GLU A 98 -3.99 -10.44 18.15
N LEU A 99 -4.10 -10.27 16.83
CA LEU A 99 -3.43 -11.12 15.85
C LEU A 99 -2.01 -10.65 15.51
N GLU A 100 -1.60 -9.46 15.97
CA GLU A 100 -0.23 -8.95 15.76
C GLU A 100 0.81 -9.92 16.32
N GLY A 101 1.88 -10.17 15.56
CA GLY A 101 2.98 -11.07 15.93
C GLY A 101 2.69 -12.56 15.81
N LEU A 102 1.45 -12.97 15.50
CA LEU A 102 1.10 -14.36 15.36
C LEU A 102 1.30 -14.85 13.91
N THR A 103 1.75 -16.10 13.79
CA THR A 103 1.77 -16.79 12.49
C THR A 103 0.35 -17.25 12.08
N LEU A 104 0.15 -17.48 10.79
CA LEU A 104 -1.13 -18.02 10.31
C LEU A 104 -1.50 -19.35 10.97
N GLU A 105 -0.52 -20.19 11.30
CA GLU A 105 -0.73 -21.44 12.01
C GLU A 105 -1.19 -21.20 13.46
N GLN A 106 -0.55 -20.26 14.16
CA GLN A 106 -0.97 -19.88 15.52
C GLN A 106 -2.37 -19.28 15.55
N ILE A 107 -2.70 -18.42 14.57
CA ILE A 107 -4.05 -17.85 14.44
C ILE A 107 -5.06 -18.97 14.21
N LYS A 108 -4.77 -19.90 13.31
CA LYS A 108 -5.64 -21.06 13.02
C LYS A 108 -5.86 -21.93 14.26
N ASN A 109 -4.81 -22.18 15.04
CA ASN A 109 -4.90 -23.09 16.21
C ASN A 109 -5.54 -22.43 17.44
N ASN A 110 -5.34 -21.12 17.63
CA ASN A 110 -5.80 -20.42 18.82
C ASN A 110 -7.12 -19.64 18.61
N PHE A 111 -7.45 -19.33 17.36
CA PHE A 111 -8.59 -18.47 16.96
C PHE A 111 -9.39 -19.13 15.83
N ASP A 112 -9.77 -20.40 16.01
CA ASP A 112 -10.31 -21.29 14.97
C ASP A 112 -11.40 -20.64 14.10
N ASN A 113 -12.39 -19.96 14.73
CA ASN A 113 -13.45 -19.23 14.01
C ASN A 113 -12.94 -17.93 13.34
N ASP A 114 -11.92 -17.30 13.87
CA ASP A 114 -11.44 -15.99 13.44
C ASP A 114 -10.49 -16.08 12.26
N TYR A 115 -9.64 -17.14 12.20
CA TYR A 115 -8.82 -17.41 11.04
C TYR A 115 -9.68 -17.60 9.77
N GLY A 116 -10.73 -18.41 9.87
CA GLY A 116 -11.65 -18.63 8.75
C GLY A 116 -12.32 -17.35 8.29
N LYS A 117 -12.76 -16.49 9.21
CA LYS A 117 -13.35 -15.19 8.90
C LYS A 117 -12.34 -14.26 8.22
N TRP A 118 -11.17 -14.11 8.82
CA TRP A 118 -10.12 -13.25 8.24
C TRP A 118 -9.64 -13.72 6.87
N ALA A 119 -9.39 -15.03 6.70
CA ALA A 119 -8.94 -15.59 5.44
C ALA A 119 -10.00 -15.49 4.33
N ASN A 120 -11.27 -15.72 4.67
CA ASN A 120 -12.37 -15.72 3.71
C ASN A 120 -12.95 -14.34 3.45
N ASP A 121 -12.97 -13.47 4.45
CA ASP A 121 -13.62 -12.16 4.37
C ASP A 121 -12.72 -11.02 4.95
N PRO A 122 -11.50 -10.81 4.41
CA PRO A 122 -10.53 -9.86 4.96
C PRO A 122 -11.02 -8.40 4.94
N GLY A 123 -12.01 -8.09 4.13
CA GLY A 123 -12.61 -6.76 4.04
C GLY A 123 -13.72 -6.50 5.07
N VAL A 124 -14.17 -7.52 5.81
CA VAL A 124 -15.30 -7.42 6.76
C VAL A 124 -14.88 -7.80 8.17
N TYR A 125 -14.00 -8.77 8.29
CA TYR A 125 -13.52 -9.22 9.59
C TYR A 125 -12.75 -8.11 10.31
N VAL A 126 -13.08 -7.88 11.57
CA VAL A 126 -12.39 -6.93 12.45
C VAL A 126 -11.71 -7.71 13.56
N PRO A 127 -10.37 -7.74 13.63
CA PRO A 127 -9.65 -8.34 14.73
C PRO A 127 -10.02 -7.66 16.06
N LYS A 128 -10.08 -8.40 17.14
CA LYS A 128 -10.34 -7.81 18.45
C LYS A 128 -9.20 -6.88 18.85
N GLY A 129 -9.55 -5.66 19.23
CA GLY A 129 -8.57 -4.60 19.50
C GLY A 129 -7.91 -4.00 18.27
N GLY A 130 -8.29 -4.44 17.05
CA GLY A 130 -7.75 -3.95 15.80
C GLY A 130 -8.67 -2.98 15.05
N GLU A 131 -8.32 -2.69 13.77
CA GLU A 131 -9.02 -1.73 12.92
C GLU A 131 -9.97 -2.42 11.95
N ALA A 132 -11.13 -1.82 11.69
CA ALA A 132 -12.01 -2.23 10.60
C ALA A 132 -11.45 -1.78 9.24
N MET A 133 -11.55 -2.64 8.20
CA MET A 133 -11.11 -2.30 6.84
C MET A 133 -11.81 -1.06 6.28
N SER A 134 -13.06 -0.79 6.69
CA SER A 134 -13.79 0.42 6.31
C SER A 134 -13.16 1.70 6.91
N HIS A 135 -12.64 1.63 8.13
CA HIS A 135 -11.90 2.73 8.75
C HIS A 135 -10.59 2.99 8.01
N LEU A 136 -9.81 1.94 7.75
CA LEU A 136 -8.58 2.04 6.95
C LEU A 136 -8.87 2.65 5.59
N GLN A 137 -9.90 2.17 4.87
CA GLN A 137 -10.26 2.72 3.56
C GLN A 137 -10.58 4.22 3.65
N ALA A 138 -11.39 4.62 4.63
CA ALA A 138 -11.81 6.01 4.81
C ALA A 138 -10.60 6.92 5.09
N ARG A 139 -9.71 6.57 6.07
CA ARG A 139 -8.55 7.39 6.41
C ARG A 139 -7.56 7.54 5.25
N VAL A 140 -7.38 6.47 4.47
CA VAL A 140 -6.48 6.49 3.30
C VAL A 140 -7.03 7.35 2.19
N VAL A 141 -8.30 7.19 1.84
CA VAL A 141 -8.96 7.98 0.78
C VAL A 141 -8.93 9.46 1.10
N GLU A 142 -9.30 9.85 2.33
CA GLU A 142 -9.27 11.25 2.75
C GLU A 142 -7.84 11.80 2.76
N LYS A 143 -6.86 11.03 3.25
CA LYS A 143 -5.46 11.48 3.23
C LYS A 143 -4.93 11.69 1.81
N LEU A 144 -5.25 10.82 0.85
CA LEU A 144 -4.84 11.00 -0.54
C LEU A 144 -5.50 12.23 -1.18
N LYS A 145 -6.76 12.54 -0.84
CA LYS A 145 -7.42 13.79 -1.27
C LYS A 145 -6.74 15.04 -0.68
N GLU A 146 -6.37 14.99 0.61
CA GLU A 146 -5.63 16.09 1.26
C GLU A 146 -4.26 16.30 0.59
N ILE A 147 -3.52 15.22 0.34
CA ILE A 147 -2.23 15.28 -0.38
C ILE A 147 -2.43 15.87 -1.78
N ALA A 148 -3.44 15.41 -2.52
CA ALA A 148 -3.73 15.93 -3.85
C ALA A 148 -4.07 17.42 -3.83
N LYS A 149 -4.87 17.86 -2.87
CA LYS A 149 -5.18 19.29 -2.69
C LYS A 149 -3.94 20.15 -2.41
N LYS A 150 -2.99 19.60 -1.64
CA LYS A 150 -1.74 20.30 -1.29
C LYS A 150 -0.74 20.31 -2.46
N GLU A 151 -0.58 19.17 -3.13
CA GLU A 151 0.46 19.00 -4.15
C GLU A 151 0.00 19.40 -5.57
N GLY A 152 -1.30 19.42 -5.85
CA GLY A 152 -1.82 19.79 -7.16
C GLY A 152 -1.44 18.79 -8.25
N GLU A 153 -0.99 19.28 -9.42
CA GLU A 153 -0.67 18.48 -10.62
C GLU A 153 0.64 17.68 -10.55
N LYS A 154 1.15 17.45 -9.35
CA LYS A 154 2.42 16.76 -9.13
C LYS A 154 2.30 15.25 -9.20
N THR A 155 3.44 14.59 -9.41
CA THR A 155 3.59 13.15 -9.21
C THR A 155 4.10 12.90 -7.80
N VAL A 156 3.30 12.21 -6.99
CA VAL A 156 3.56 11.91 -5.58
C VAL A 156 3.88 10.43 -5.43
N LEU A 157 5.06 10.13 -4.88
CA LEU A 157 5.41 8.78 -4.44
C LEU A 157 4.84 8.53 -3.04
N VAL A 158 4.22 7.37 -2.83
CA VAL A 158 3.65 6.97 -1.54
C VAL A 158 4.16 5.59 -1.13
N GLY A 159 4.91 5.54 -0.03
CA GLY A 159 5.31 4.28 0.62
C GLY A 159 4.20 3.78 1.55
N SER A 160 3.65 2.59 1.33
CA SER A 160 2.54 2.05 2.11
C SER A 160 2.48 0.52 2.11
N HIS A 161 1.29 -0.07 2.25
CA HIS A 161 1.07 -1.46 2.63
C HIS A 161 0.01 -2.14 1.77
N SER A 162 -0.14 -3.46 1.93
CA SER A 162 -1.03 -4.26 1.09
C SER A 162 -2.51 -4.00 1.35
N SER A 163 -2.95 -3.89 2.62
CA SER A 163 -4.36 -3.65 2.92
C SER A 163 -4.80 -2.26 2.44
N VAL A 164 -3.90 -1.26 2.58
CA VAL A 164 -4.10 0.11 2.05
C VAL A 164 -4.37 0.09 0.55
N ILE A 165 -3.50 -0.56 -0.22
CA ILE A 165 -3.62 -0.60 -1.69
C ILE A 165 -4.89 -1.35 -2.11
N ARG A 166 -5.21 -2.48 -1.46
CA ARG A 166 -6.40 -3.29 -1.76
C ARG A 166 -7.70 -2.58 -1.39
N ALA A 167 -7.76 -1.94 -0.22
CA ALA A 167 -8.92 -1.16 0.20
C ALA A 167 -9.16 0.03 -0.74
N LEU A 168 -8.09 0.71 -1.15
CA LEU A 168 -8.16 1.80 -2.14
C LEU A 168 -8.64 1.30 -3.50
N GLN A 169 -8.20 0.11 -3.95
CA GLN A 169 -8.70 -0.51 -5.17
C GLN A 169 -10.22 -0.75 -5.10
N CYS A 170 -10.71 -1.31 -3.97
CA CYS A 170 -12.14 -1.52 -3.79
C CYS A 170 -12.90 -0.19 -3.91
N TYR A 171 -12.41 0.87 -3.26
CA TYR A 171 -13.02 2.20 -3.32
C TYR A 171 -13.11 2.72 -4.76
N ILE A 172 -11.99 2.71 -5.49
CA ILE A 172 -11.91 3.27 -6.86
C ILE A 172 -12.79 2.48 -7.84
N GLN A 173 -12.90 1.17 -7.67
CA GLN A 173 -13.70 0.31 -8.53
C GLN A 173 -15.18 0.23 -8.13
N GLY A 174 -15.59 0.91 -7.03
CA GLY A 174 -16.94 0.80 -6.48
C GLY A 174 -17.28 -0.61 -6.00
N LEU A 175 -16.26 -1.40 -5.61
CA LEU A 175 -16.45 -2.74 -5.07
C LEU A 175 -16.71 -2.66 -3.56
N PRO A 176 -17.76 -3.32 -3.04
CA PRO A 176 -17.96 -3.42 -1.62
C PRO A 176 -16.81 -4.22 -0.98
N LEU A 177 -16.46 -3.90 0.28
CA LEU A 177 -15.34 -4.53 0.98
C LEU A 177 -15.50 -6.04 1.14
N GLU A 178 -16.74 -6.57 1.19
CA GLU A 178 -17.06 -8.01 1.17
C GLU A 178 -16.51 -8.72 -0.08
N LYS A 179 -16.25 -7.97 -1.13
CA LYS A 179 -15.65 -8.48 -2.37
C LYS A 179 -14.11 -8.32 -2.42
N MET A 180 -13.50 -7.75 -1.39
CA MET A 180 -12.05 -7.51 -1.34
C MET A 180 -11.21 -8.79 -1.53
N LYS A 181 -11.70 -9.95 -1.10
CA LYS A 181 -11.07 -11.25 -1.35
C LYS A 181 -10.84 -11.55 -2.83
N ASN A 182 -11.65 -10.97 -3.72
CA ASN A 182 -11.56 -11.15 -5.16
C ASN A 182 -10.58 -10.17 -5.83
N THR A 183 -10.04 -9.20 -5.09
CA THR A 183 -9.00 -8.31 -5.64
C THR A 183 -7.67 -9.05 -5.70
N PRO A 184 -6.85 -8.80 -6.74
CA PRO A 184 -5.53 -9.39 -6.83
C PRO A 184 -4.68 -9.09 -5.60
N TRP A 185 -3.84 -10.05 -5.21
CA TRP A 185 -2.85 -9.82 -4.16
C TRP A 185 -1.78 -8.85 -4.65
N VAL A 186 -1.31 -8.00 -3.75
CA VAL A 186 -0.26 -7.01 -4.02
C VAL A 186 1.04 -7.54 -3.44
N VAL A 187 1.99 -7.96 -4.28
CA VAL A 187 3.28 -8.49 -3.80
C VAL A 187 4.17 -7.40 -3.20
N ASN A 188 5.16 -7.79 -2.38
CA ASN A 188 6.10 -6.84 -1.79
C ASN A 188 6.85 -6.04 -2.86
N ALA A 189 7.05 -4.76 -2.63
CA ALA A 189 7.65 -3.78 -3.54
C ALA A 189 6.94 -3.62 -4.89
N SER A 190 5.73 -4.18 -5.09
CA SER A 190 4.91 -3.84 -6.25
C SER A 190 4.33 -2.42 -6.12
N LEU A 191 3.94 -1.84 -7.23
CA LEU A 191 3.38 -0.49 -7.27
C LEU A 191 2.01 -0.43 -7.94
N ALA A 192 1.22 0.57 -7.53
CA ALA A 192 0.01 1.02 -8.20
C ALA A 192 0.21 2.45 -8.73
N GLU A 193 -0.26 2.73 -9.95
CA GLU A 193 -0.32 4.07 -10.52
C GLU A 193 -1.77 4.52 -10.55
N ILE A 194 -2.07 5.60 -9.81
CA ILE A 194 -3.42 6.13 -9.60
C ILE A 194 -3.39 7.62 -9.87
N ASN A 195 -4.37 8.13 -10.61
CA ASN A 195 -4.56 9.55 -10.82
C ASN A 195 -5.81 10.04 -10.08
N PHE A 196 -5.78 11.29 -9.61
CA PHE A 196 -6.90 11.96 -8.99
C PHE A 196 -7.16 13.29 -9.68
N ASP A 197 -8.39 13.54 -10.14
CA ASP A 197 -8.78 14.73 -10.92
C ASP A 197 -9.42 15.84 -10.09
N GLY A 198 -9.33 15.74 -8.75
CA GLY A 198 -9.98 16.63 -7.79
C GLY A 198 -11.33 16.11 -7.30
N GLU A 199 -11.90 15.10 -7.94
CA GLU A 199 -13.18 14.50 -7.58
C GLU A 199 -13.09 12.96 -7.53
N ASN A 200 -12.50 12.33 -8.56
CA ASN A 200 -12.46 10.90 -8.74
C ASN A 200 -11.03 10.37 -8.86
N PHE A 201 -10.82 9.15 -8.38
CA PHE A 201 -9.58 8.39 -8.58
C PHE A 201 -9.71 7.45 -9.78
N TYR A 202 -8.58 7.24 -10.49
CA TYR A 202 -8.48 6.36 -11.66
C TYR A 202 -7.24 5.48 -11.55
N ILE A 203 -7.39 4.15 -11.69
CA ILE A 203 -6.26 3.21 -11.66
C ILE A 203 -5.71 3.03 -13.08
N PHE A 204 -4.43 3.28 -13.26
CA PHE A 204 -3.69 3.04 -14.52
C PHE A 204 -2.87 1.75 -14.46
N LYS A 205 -2.30 1.44 -13.29
CA LYS A 205 -1.61 0.18 -12.99
C LYS A 205 -1.99 -0.29 -11.61
N TYR A 206 -1.99 -1.61 -11.44
CA TYR A 206 -2.24 -2.21 -10.14
C TYR A 206 -1.32 -3.42 -9.95
N GLY A 207 -0.60 -3.43 -8.81
CA GLY A 207 0.27 -4.54 -8.45
C GLY A 207 1.40 -4.81 -9.45
N TYR A 208 1.88 -3.78 -10.14
CA TYR A 208 2.99 -3.95 -11.09
C TYR A 208 4.28 -4.34 -10.37
N ASP A 209 4.89 -5.43 -10.77
CA ASP A 209 6.07 -6.05 -10.18
C ASP A 209 7.18 -6.39 -11.21
N GLY A 210 7.02 -5.98 -12.46
CA GLY A 210 7.94 -6.29 -13.55
C GLY A 210 9.41 -5.87 -13.31
N HIS A 211 9.68 -4.97 -12.37
CA HIS A 211 11.02 -4.58 -11.94
C HIS A 211 11.68 -5.59 -10.99
N LEU A 212 10.94 -6.60 -10.53
CA LEU A 212 11.43 -7.63 -9.59
C LEU A 212 11.86 -8.92 -10.27
N VAL A 213 11.68 -9.04 -11.58
CA VAL A 213 11.90 -10.29 -12.36
C VAL A 213 13.27 -10.92 -12.14
N ASN A 214 14.31 -10.13 -11.88
CA ASN A 214 15.68 -10.63 -11.69
C ASN A 214 16.01 -10.93 -10.21
N LEU A 215 15.04 -10.87 -9.30
CA LEU A 215 15.23 -11.14 -7.87
C LEU A 215 14.71 -12.51 -7.44
N PHE A 216 14.11 -13.25 -8.36
CA PHE A 216 13.52 -14.59 -8.15
C PHE A 216 14.14 -15.61 -9.10
#